data_5f4d4cbe4f7e4b27a7ceb48c0b57db0c
#
_entry.id   5f4d4cbe4f7e4b27a7ceb48c0b57db0c
#
_cell.length_a   1.000
_cell.length_b   1.000
_cell.length_c   1.000
_cell.angle_alpha   90.00
_cell.angle_beta   90.00
_cell.angle_gamma   90.00
#
_symmetry.space_group_name_H-M   'P 1'
#
loop_
_entity.id
_entity.type
_entity.pdbx_description
1 polymer ?
#
loop_
_entity_poly.entity_id
_entity_poly.type
_entity_poly.pdbx_seq_one_letter_code
_entity_poly.pdbx_strand_id
1 'polypeptide(L)'
;MDINCGRVYKPNRILYYILPTKEEKRDFFLGKIPEVLAAFDGAFGTYDYPGLFQLNDGEKQAEVLGIEFRPNDPRISYPKGLASVMLPQGFMISASFLNIDEFNDDIIRESIEQVQSMVDVVDFYRSTLKPLPKPDIIQISTFNNQNRILIKTNDISAEELFKPITPVSESEKQLFDLAYRDALTGHYNWNYIWPIIAGYGLKGIQDFSFVHFDIKDFKAINIVYGHSVANYVLDRLVKHMNETDWIYFSARCDNDNFAMMIKDMPEEETRQKLLQFFDEISVLEEDKNYRIYYRCGVVPMRNTLLLGDRVADAGKQVQRLGNKLYETEVLFYTDSMHDTLDWSTKTRYYLDTAIKQDEFLVYLQPKYDIKAEKLHGAEALIRWKYHGRELLSPARFIPIFETGGLISKLDDIVLKKVCSHLKKWREQGLELYPISVNLSRKSMGNPDLVEHLTAIVDSYGIDHALIDFELTESAAYDNQDYMISVIRALKEKGFKISIDDFGTGYSSLSLLTAMPIDTIKIDKSFVDRIGKSESARKECAVLKHIIAMVKDLNFTCLAEGAESREQVDLLREFGCEIVQGYYYSKPLPVQEYEQKYLLLE
;
A
#
# COMPACT_ATOMS: atom_id res chain seq x y z
N MET A 1 -14.95 7.69 -31.17
CA MET A 1 -13.84 7.21 -30.33
C MET A 1 -13.88 8.02 -29.04
N ASP A 2 -14.02 7.38 -27.88
CA ASP A 2 -14.00 8.12 -26.62
C ASP A 2 -12.54 8.44 -26.27
N ILE A 3 -12.14 9.70 -26.48
CA ILE A 3 -10.80 10.19 -26.17
C ILE A 3 -10.84 10.87 -24.82
N ASN A 4 -10.05 10.38 -23.88
CA ASN A 4 -9.92 10.98 -22.57
C ASN A 4 -8.65 11.85 -22.56
N CYS A 5 -8.79 13.16 -22.46
CA CYS A 5 -7.70 14.13 -22.55
C CYS A 5 -7.31 14.68 -21.18
N GLY A 6 -5.99 14.78 -20.94
CA GLY A 6 -5.43 15.41 -19.77
C GLY A 6 -4.13 16.15 -20.09
N ARG A 7 -3.71 17.06 -19.23
CA ARG A 7 -2.43 17.77 -19.37
C ARG A 7 -1.40 17.13 -18.45
N VAL A 8 -0.21 16.84 -18.98
CA VAL A 8 0.90 16.19 -18.27
C VAL A 8 2.17 17.00 -18.50
N TYR A 9 2.90 17.27 -17.45
CA TYR A 9 4.24 17.83 -17.58
C TYR A 9 5.28 16.71 -17.63
N LYS A 10 6.30 16.91 -18.43
CA LYS A 10 7.46 16.03 -18.46
C LYS A 10 8.75 16.83 -18.20
N PRO A 11 9.60 16.39 -17.25
CA PRO A 11 10.89 17.01 -17.00
C PRO A 11 11.84 16.77 -18.18
N ASN A 12 13.03 17.36 -18.16
CA ASN A 12 14.10 17.05 -19.13
C ASN A 12 14.37 15.53 -19.15
N ARG A 13 14.46 14.95 -20.35
CA ARG A 13 14.65 13.52 -20.58
C ARG A 13 15.67 13.29 -21.68
N ILE A 14 16.35 12.16 -21.64
CA ILE A 14 17.17 11.70 -22.75
C ILE A 14 16.37 10.60 -23.45
N LEU A 15 16.12 10.78 -24.74
CA LEU A 15 15.53 9.78 -25.61
C LEU A 15 16.65 9.03 -26.33
N TYR A 16 16.77 7.74 -26.11
CA TYR A 16 17.57 6.83 -26.93
C TYR A 16 16.65 6.22 -27.98
N TYR A 17 17.01 6.29 -29.27
CA TYR A 17 16.08 5.97 -30.34
C TYR A 17 16.74 5.27 -31.55
N ILE A 18 15.89 4.62 -32.33
CA ILE A 18 16.16 4.10 -33.67
C ILE A 18 15.16 4.70 -34.66
N LEU A 19 15.49 4.65 -35.94
CA LEU A 19 14.56 4.91 -37.04
C LEU A 19 13.80 3.61 -37.35
N PRO A 20 12.52 3.48 -36.98
CA PRO A 20 11.80 2.22 -37.03
C PRO A 20 11.40 1.86 -38.48
N THR A 21 11.44 0.59 -38.78
CA THR A 21 10.82 0.00 -39.96
C THR A 21 9.29 -0.03 -39.83
N LYS A 22 8.59 -0.32 -40.95
CA LYS A 22 7.12 -0.48 -40.89
C LYS A 22 6.68 -1.66 -39.98
N GLU A 23 7.48 -2.72 -39.93
CA GLU A 23 7.20 -3.90 -39.10
C GLU A 23 7.35 -3.59 -37.61
N GLU A 24 8.40 -2.90 -37.21
CA GLU A 24 8.64 -2.47 -35.84
C GLU A 24 7.56 -1.50 -35.34
N LYS A 25 7.09 -0.57 -36.20
CA LYS A 25 5.93 0.27 -35.88
C LYS A 25 4.67 -0.55 -35.67
N ARG A 26 4.39 -1.51 -36.55
CA ARG A 26 3.24 -2.41 -36.41
C ARG A 26 3.29 -3.20 -35.10
N ASP A 27 4.44 -3.78 -34.76
CA ASP A 27 4.61 -4.54 -33.52
C ASP A 27 4.45 -3.65 -32.28
N PHE A 28 4.91 -2.38 -32.35
CA PHE A 28 4.68 -1.40 -31.30
C PHE A 28 3.17 -1.17 -31.07
N PHE A 29 2.39 -0.90 -32.12
CA PHE A 29 0.95 -0.64 -32.00
C PHE A 29 0.15 -1.89 -31.59
N LEU A 30 0.65 -3.09 -31.89
CA LEU A 30 0.06 -4.35 -31.45
C LEU A 30 0.47 -4.73 -30.02
N GLY A 31 1.24 -3.88 -29.31
CA GLY A 31 1.68 -4.10 -27.94
C GLY A 31 2.70 -5.22 -27.77
N LYS A 32 3.38 -5.63 -28.84
CA LYS A 32 4.43 -6.66 -28.82
C LYS A 32 5.76 -6.09 -28.34
N ILE A 33 5.81 -5.72 -27.06
CA ILE A 33 6.97 -5.04 -26.48
C ILE A 33 8.29 -5.82 -26.59
N PRO A 34 8.35 -7.16 -26.38
CA PRO A 34 9.60 -7.90 -26.55
C PRO A 34 10.17 -7.82 -27.96
N GLU A 35 9.33 -7.89 -28.99
CA GLU A 35 9.71 -7.79 -30.39
C GLU A 35 10.21 -6.37 -30.71
N VAL A 36 9.55 -5.35 -30.20
CA VAL A 36 9.97 -3.95 -30.34
C VAL A 36 11.31 -3.70 -29.67
N LEU A 37 11.53 -4.23 -28.47
CA LEU A 37 12.81 -4.08 -27.74
C LEU A 37 13.95 -4.83 -28.40
N ALA A 38 13.68 -5.90 -29.14
CA ALA A 38 14.70 -6.62 -29.92
C ALA A 38 15.34 -5.75 -31.01
N ALA A 39 14.61 -4.75 -31.54
CA ALA A 39 15.15 -3.80 -32.52
C ALA A 39 16.27 -2.89 -31.97
N PHE A 40 16.43 -2.85 -30.65
CA PHE A 40 17.47 -2.09 -29.96
C PHE A 40 18.72 -2.94 -29.63
N ASP A 41 18.93 -4.08 -30.31
CA ASP A 41 20.08 -4.99 -30.12
C ASP A 41 20.36 -5.38 -28.66
N GLY A 42 19.34 -5.55 -27.87
CA GLY A 42 19.45 -5.90 -26.46
C GLY A 42 19.98 -4.79 -25.53
N ALA A 43 20.02 -3.54 -26.01
CA ALA A 43 20.48 -2.39 -25.23
C ALA A 43 19.55 -2.10 -24.03
N PHE A 44 18.30 -2.59 -24.08
CA PHE A 44 17.27 -2.37 -23.04
C PHE A 44 16.73 -3.68 -22.49
N GLY A 45 16.20 -3.63 -21.27
CA GLY A 45 15.56 -4.78 -20.63
C GLY A 45 14.16 -5.03 -21.17
N THR A 46 13.66 -6.26 -21.00
CA THR A 46 12.30 -6.66 -21.42
C THR A 46 11.16 -5.92 -20.70
N TYR A 47 11.47 -5.09 -19.70
CA TYR A 47 10.52 -4.31 -18.92
C TYR A 47 10.56 -2.80 -19.23
N ASP A 48 11.42 -2.37 -20.15
CA ASP A 48 11.43 -0.99 -20.61
C ASP A 48 10.27 -0.76 -21.58
N TYR A 49 9.69 0.45 -21.55
CA TYR A 49 8.54 0.77 -22.38
C TYR A 49 8.96 1.73 -23.49
N PRO A 50 8.98 1.28 -24.74
CA PRO A 50 9.26 2.12 -25.89
C PRO A 50 8.10 3.08 -26.15
N GLY A 51 8.43 4.22 -26.77
CA GLY A 51 7.47 5.18 -27.29
C GLY A 51 7.79 5.52 -28.75
N LEU A 52 6.78 5.81 -29.53
CA LEU A 52 6.96 6.39 -30.87
C LEU A 52 6.93 7.91 -30.75
N PHE A 53 7.93 8.60 -31.30
CA PHE A 53 8.12 10.04 -31.21
C PHE A 53 8.16 10.64 -32.59
N GLN A 54 7.48 11.77 -32.75
CA GLN A 54 7.69 12.66 -33.89
C GLN A 54 8.61 13.81 -33.44
N LEU A 55 9.82 13.86 -33.98
CA LEU A 55 10.78 14.91 -33.70
C LEU A 55 10.79 15.90 -34.87
N ASN A 56 10.64 17.18 -34.55
CA ASN A 56 10.67 18.28 -35.52
C ASN A 56 11.96 19.10 -35.32
N ASP A 57 12.80 19.15 -36.34
CA ASP A 57 14.03 19.95 -36.38
C ASP A 57 13.90 21.06 -37.42
N GLY A 58 12.91 21.93 -37.22
CA GLY A 58 12.64 23.12 -38.05
C GLY A 58 12.26 22.85 -39.52
N GLU A 59 13.02 22.02 -40.22
CA GLU A 59 12.80 21.70 -41.65
C GLU A 59 12.50 20.21 -41.92
N LYS A 60 12.79 19.33 -40.97
CA LYS A 60 12.60 17.88 -41.13
C LYS A 60 11.79 17.30 -39.99
N GLN A 61 10.85 16.46 -40.35
CA GLN A 61 10.05 15.68 -39.43
C GLN A 61 10.52 14.23 -39.50
N ALA A 62 10.92 13.66 -38.35
CA ALA A 62 11.33 12.27 -38.25
C ALA A 62 10.49 11.55 -37.19
N GLU A 63 9.98 10.37 -37.56
CA GLU A 63 9.40 9.43 -36.59
C GLU A 63 10.48 8.49 -36.08
N VAL A 64 10.62 8.43 -34.78
CA VAL A 64 11.62 7.58 -34.12
C VAL A 64 10.95 6.72 -33.04
N LEU A 65 11.43 5.48 -32.91
CA LEU A 65 11.04 4.59 -31.82
C LEU A 65 12.14 4.65 -30.75
N GLY A 66 11.78 4.92 -29.50
CA GLY A 66 12.79 5.13 -28.48
C GLY A 66 12.30 4.93 -27.07
N ILE A 67 13.22 4.96 -26.13
CA ILE A 67 13.00 4.82 -24.69
C ILE A 67 13.52 6.06 -23.98
N GLU A 68 12.69 6.63 -23.09
CA GLU A 68 13.00 7.83 -22.35
C GLU A 68 13.64 7.53 -20.99
N PHE A 69 14.71 8.24 -20.67
CA PHE A 69 15.37 8.19 -19.36
C PHE A 69 15.52 9.58 -18.76
N ARG A 70 15.59 9.64 -17.43
CA ARG A 70 15.95 10.89 -16.74
C ARG A 70 17.47 11.13 -16.88
N PRO A 71 17.92 12.34 -17.18
CA PRO A 71 19.33 12.68 -17.16
C PRO A 71 19.91 12.43 -15.76
N ASN A 72 21.09 11.81 -15.73
CA ASN A 72 21.86 11.55 -14.50
C ASN A 72 21.16 10.69 -13.43
N ASP A 73 20.24 9.79 -13.81
CA ASP A 73 19.70 8.81 -12.87
C ASP A 73 20.77 7.75 -12.54
N PRO A 74 21.27 7.68 -11.30
CA PRO A 74 22.36 6.77 -10.93
C PRO A 74 21.98 5.28 -10.98
N ARG A 75 20.68 4.97 -11.11
CA ARG A 75 20.15 3.60 -11.19
C ARG A 75 20.15 3.04 -12.60
N ILE A 76 20.42 3.88 -13.60
CA ILE A 76 20.29 3.53 -15.01
C ILE A 76 21.68 3.41 -15.64
N SER A 77 21.93 2.26 -16.28
CA SER A 77 23.07 2.09 -17.19
C SER A 77 22.68 2.56 -18.58
N TYR A 78 23.14 3.74 -18.97
CA TYR A 78 22.76 4.32 -20.26
C TYR A 78 23.35 3.51 -21.41
N PRO A 79 22.57 3.22 -22.48
CA PRO A 79 23.01 2.46 -23.64
C PRO A 79 24.14 3.17 -24.39
N LYS A 80 25.16 2.42 -24.80
CA LYS A 80 26.24 2.93 -25.64
C LYS A 80 25.95 2.52 -27.08
N GLY A 81 26.08 3.47 -28.01
CA GLY A 81 25.97 3.21 -29.46
C GLY A 81 24.60 3.49 -30.08
N LEU A 82 23.57 3.81 -29.28
CA LEU A 82 22.30 4.29 -29.82
C LEU A 82 22.31 5.80 -30.04
N ALA A 83 21.54 6.24 -31.01
CA ALA A 83 21.27 7.68 -31.19
C ALA A 83 20.48 8.21 -29.98
N SER A 84 20.78 9.43 -29.56
CA SER A 84 20.07 10.06 -28.43
C SER A 84 19.85 11.55 -28.67
N VAL A 85 18.75 12.05 -28.09
CA VAL A 85 18.42 13.49 -28.10
C VAL A 85 17.89 13.89 -26.73
N MET A 86 18.24 15.10 -26.29
CA MET A 86 17.66 15.67 -25.08
C MET A 86 16.27 16.20 -25.39
N LEU A 87 15.25 15.65 -24.75
CA LEU A 87 13.89 16.16 -24.82
C LEU A 87 13.73 17.24 -23.74
N PRO A 88 13.39 18.49 -24.11
CA PRO A 88 13.22 19.57 -23.15
C PRO A 88 12.05 19.30 -22.22
N GLN A 89 12.13 19.87 -21.03
CA GLN A 89 10.99 19.90 -20.12
C GLN A 89 9.85 20.73 -20.69
N GLY A 90 8.62 20.43 -20.28
CA GLY A 90 7.45 21.22 -20.67
C GLY A 90 6.14 20.49 -20.44
N PHE A 91 5.05 21.22 -20.64
CA PHE A 91 3.72 20.65 -20.58
C PHE A 91 3.37 19.91 -21.85
N MET A 92 2.69 18.78 -21.69
CA MET A 92 2.17 17.99 -22.80
C MET A 92 0.68 17.71 -22.55
N ILE A 93 -0.10 17.72 -23.61
CA ILE A 93 -1.47 17.21 -23.55
C ILE A 93 -1.42 15.72 -23.80
N SER A 94 -2.13 14.99 -22.94
CA SER A 94 -2.23 13.54 -22.99
C SER A 94 -3.62 13.16 -23.44
N ALA A 95 -3.74 12.33 -24.46
CA ALA A 95 -4.98 11.68 -24.82
C ALA A 95 -4.81 10.16 -24.74
N SER A 96 -5.77 9.48 -24.12
CA SER A 96 -5.84 8.03 -24.06
C SER A 96 -7.02 7.55 -24.89
N PHE A 97 -6.82 6.52 -25.70
CA PHE A 97 -7.86 5.87 -26.46
C PHE A 97 -7.73 4.36 -26.41
N LEU A 98 -8.85 3.66 -26.54
CA LEU A 98 -8.90 2.21 -26.52
C LEU A 98 -8.29 1.61 -27.79
N ASN A 99 -7.85 0.38 -27.69
CA ASN A 99 -7.11 -0.40 -28.66
C ASN A 99 -7.51 -0.21 -30.11
N ILE A 100 -6.51 -0.17 -30.96
CA ILE A 100 -6.68 -0.30 -32.40
C ILE A 100 -6.52 -1.80 -32.68
N ASP A 101 -7.60 -2.49 -33.06
CA ASP A 101 -7.57 -3.92 -33.42
C ASP A 101 -6.77 -4.16 -34.71
N GLU A 102 -6.60 -3.13 -35.52
CA GLU A 102 -5.78 -3.15 -36.73
C GLU A 102 -4.93 -1.86 -36.82
N PHE A 103 -3.66 -2.01 -37.19
CA PHE A 103 -2.77 -0.88 -37.47
C PHE A 103 -3.26 -0.12 -38.71
N ASN A 104 -3.66 1.13 -38.51
CA ASN A 104 -4.11 2.02 -39.59
C ASN A 104 -3.55 3.44 -39.39
N ASP A 105 -2.65 3.85 -40.28
CA ASP A 105 -2.01 5.17 -40.28
C ASP A 105 -3.03 6.33 -40.30
N ASP A 106 -4.20 6.14 -40.94
CA ASP A 106 -5.23 7.16 -41.04
C ASP A 106 -5.93 7.38 -39.69
N ILE A 107 -6.20 6.30 -38.94
CA ILE A 107 -6.82 6.40 -37.59
C ILE A 107 -5.85 7.11 -36.64
N ILE A 108 -4.55 6.86 -36.72
CA ILE A 108 -3.54 7.52 -35.89
C ILE A 108 -3.49 9.00 -36.23
N ARG A 109 -3.48 9.35 -37.54
CA ARG A 109 -3.49 10.75 -37.99
C ARG A 109 -4.73 11.47 -37.51
N GLU A 110 -5.89 10.89 -37.70
CA GLU A 110 -7.16 11.43 -37.23
C GLU A 110 -7.18 11.65 -35.71
N SER A 111 -6.65 10.69 -34.93
CA SER A 111 -6.53 10.81 -33.49
C SER A 111 -5.58 11.95 -33.08
N ILE A 112 -4.44 12.11 -33.76
CA ILE A 112 -3.51 13.21 -33.53
C ILE A 112 -4.17 14.55 -33.88
N GLU A 113 -4.90 14.63 -34.99
CA GLU A 113 -5.63 15.86 -35.41
C GLU A 113 -6.75 16.19 -34.41
N GLN A 114 -7.48 15.21 -33.90
CA GLN A 114 -8.50 15.41 -32.86
C GLN A 114 -7.89 15.94 -31.57
N VAL A 115 -6.78 15.34 -31.12
CA VAL A 115 -6.05 15.80 -29.92
C VAL A 115 -5.52 17.23 -30.16
N GLN A 116 -4.96 17.50 -31.33
CA GLN A 116 -4.49 18.83 -31.69
C GLN A 116 -5.63 19.88 -31.68
N SER A 117 -6.80 19.55 -32.22
CA SER A 117 -7.96 20.44 -32.19
C SER A 117 -8.45 20.72 -30.77
N MET A 118 -8.37 19.74 -29.86
CA MET A 118 -8.68 19.93 -28.43
C MET A 118 -7.64 20.80 -27.73
N VAL A 119 -6.35 20.72 -28.11
CA VAL A 119 -5.28 21.62 -27.66
C VAL A 119 -5.64 23.05 -28.06
N ASP A 120 -5.98 23.26 -29.33
CA ASP A 120 -6.31 24.56 -29.87
C ASP A 120 -7.53 25.17 -29.16
N VAL A 121 -8.53 24.36 -28.80
CA VAL A 121 -9.70 24.80 -28.02
C VAL A 121 -9.33 25.15 -26.59
N VAL A 122 -8.56 24.35 -25.90
CA VAL A 122 -8.16 24.61 -24.50
C VAL A 122 -7.27 25.84 -24.40
N ASP A 123 -6.35 26.04 -25.35
CA ASP A 123 -5.47 27.20 -25.38
C ASP A 123 -6.19 28.46 -25.90
N PHE A 124 -7.22 28.33 -26.75
CA PHE A 124 -8.08 29.43 -27.16
C PHE A 124 -8.84 30.07 -26.00
N TYR A 125 -9.33 29.27 -25.05
CA TYR A 125 -9.98 29.77 -23.84
C TYR A 125 -9.01 30.41 -22.83
N ARG A 126 -7.69 30.18 -22.94
CA ARG A 126 -6.66 30.67 -22.01
C ARG A 126 -5.74 31.74 -22.52
N SER A 127 -5.60 31.91 -23.83
CA SER A 127 -4.73 32.89 -24.43
C SER A 127 -5.52 33.77 -25.41
N THR A 128 -5.45 35.06 -25.21
CA THR A 128 -5.89 36.03 -26.20
C THR A 128 -5.06 35.88 -27.47
N LEU A 129 -5.64 35.26 -28.53
CA LEU A 129 -5.41 35.62 -29.94
C LEU A 129 -4.04 35.36 -30.61
N LYS A 130 -3.31 34.29 -30.32
CA LYS A 130 -2.24 33.88 -31.24
C LYS A 130 -2.38 32.40 -31.57
N PRO A 131 -2.36 32.02 -32.88
CA PRO A 131 -2.30 30.62 -33.28
C PRO A 131 -1.00 29.99 -32.74
N LEU A 132 -1.13 28.80 -32.12
CA LEU A 132 -0.01 28.06 -31.60
C LEU A 132 0.88 27.55 -32.73
N PRO A 133 2.21 27.62 -32.62
CA PRO A 133 3.10 26.92 -33.53
C PRO A 133 2.85 25.38 -33.45
N LYS A 134 3.12 24.68 -34.53
CA LYS A 134 3.03 23.20 -34.55
C LYS A 134 3.85 22.61 -33.41
N PRO A 135 3.34 21.56 -32.72
CA PRO A 135 4.04 20.99 -31.61
C PRO A 135 5.41 20.42 -32.06
N ASP A 136 6.44 20.73 -31.31
CA ASP A 136 7.81 20.25 -31.58
C ASP A 136 7.97 18.74 -31.30
N ILE A 137 7.14 18.20 -30.43
CA ILE A 137 7.25 16.81 -29.98
C ILE A 137 5.85 16.20 -29.83
N ILE A 138 5.64 15.08 -30.52
CA ILE A 138 4.49 14.20 -30.30
C ILE A 138 5.03 12.86 -29.85
N GLN A 139 4.53 12.35 -28.76
CA GLN A 139 4.88 11.02 -28.23
C GLN A 139 3.63 10.13 -28.21
N ILE A 140 3.75 8.93 -28.74
CA ILE A 140 2.73 7.89 -28.66
C ILE A 140 3.29 6.76 -27.83
N SER A 141 2.53 6.27 -26.86
CA SER A 141 2.91 5.11 -26.04
C SER A 141 1.73 4.16 -25.91
N THR A 142 2.01 2.86 -25.83
CA THR A 142 1.01 1.81 -25.58
C THR A 142 1.27 1.19 -24.22
N PHE A 143 0.21 1.04 -23.42
CA PHE A 143 0.28 0.38 -22.12
C PHE A 143 -1.06 -0.30 -21.81
N ASN A 144 -1.03 -1.59 -21.45
CA ASN A 144 -2.22 -2.38 -21.12
C ASN A 144 -3.36 -2.25 -22.14
N ASN A 145 -3.07 -2.41 -23.43
CA ASN A 145 -4.03 -2.25 -24.51
C ASN A 145 -4.67 -0.85 -24.63
N GLN A 146 -4.07 0.18 -24.07
CA GLN A 146 -4.45 1.56 -24.26
C GLN A 146 -3.33 2.32 -24.96
N ASN A 147 -3.66 3.04 -26.01
CA ASN A 147 -2.76 3.95 -26.68
C ASN A 147 -2.88 5.34 -26.06
N ARG A 148 -1.75 6.02 -25.91
CA ARG A 148 -1.68 7.35 -25.34
C ARG A 148 -0.85 8.26 -26.22
N ILE A 149 -1.43 9.40 -26.60
CA ILE A 149 -0.74 10.46 -27.34
C ILE A 149 -0.40 11.59 -26.38
N LEU A 150 0.81 12.09 -26.46
CA LEU A 150 1.32 13.23 -25.72
C LEU A 150 1.81 14.28 -26.70
N ILE A 151 1.28 15.47 -26.64
CA ILE A 151 1.64 16.59 -27.49
C ILE A 151 2.23 17.71 -26.63
N LYS A 152 3.45 18.17 -26.96
CA LYS A 152 4.07 19.30 -26.26
C LYS A 152 3.28 20.57 -26.56
N THR A 153 2.90 21.28 -25.53
CA THR A 153 2.31 22.64 -25.63
C THR A 153 3.37 23.70 -25.35
N ASN A 154 3.16 24.91 -25.84
CA ASN A 154 4.04 26.04 -25.54
C ASN A 154 4.16 26.28 -24.04
N ASP A 155 5.35 26.69 -23.60
CA ASP A 155 5.63 27.07 -22.22
C ASP A 155 4.84 28.32 -21.86
N ILE A 156 3.71 28.13 -21.19
CA ILE A 156 3.00 29.21 -20.50
C ILE A 156 3.75 29.44 -19.18
N SER A 157 4.03 30.70 -18.83
CA SER A 157 4.71 30.99 -17.56
C SER A 157 3.89 30.49 -16.36
N ALA A 158 4.58 30.21 -15.24
CA ALA A 158 3.89 29.77 -14.01
C ALA A 158 2.85 30.81 -13.57
N GLU A 159 3.16 32.09 -13.69
CA GLU A 159 2.25 33.16 -13.35
C GLU A 159 0.98 33.18 -14.20
N GLU A 160 1.07 32.82 -15.50
CA GLU A 160 -0.10 32.74 -16.38
C GLU A 160 -0.96 31.50 -16.12
N LEU A 161 -0.35 30.38 -15.73
CA LEU A 161 -1.05 29.13 -15.39
C LEU A 161 -1.87 29.27 -14.10
N PHE A 162 -1.43 30.14 -13.19
CA PHE A 162 -1.98 30.27 -11.84
C PHE A 162 -2.71 31.60 -11.61
N LYS A 163 -2.85 32.44 -12.65
CA LYS A 163 -3.84 33.51 -12.55
C LYS A 163 -5.21 32.87 -12.29
N PRO A 164 -5.91 33.28 -11.22
CA PRO A 164 -7.28 32.81 -11.00
C PRO A 164 -8.05 33.07 -12.29
N ILE A 165 -8.73 32.07 -12.81
CA ILE A 165 -9.63 32.23 -13.96
C ILE A 165 -10.72 33.17 -13.46
N THR A 166 -10.70 34.41 -13.95
CA THR A 166 -11.74 35.36 -13.62
C THR A 166 -12.81 35.23 -14.71
N PRO A 167 -13.99 34.69 -14.40
CA PRO A 167 -15.08 34.56 -15.37
C PRO A 167 -15.48 35.95 -15.86
N VAL A 168 -15.62 36.12 -17.17
CA VAL A 168 -15.93 37.39 -17.80
C VAL A 168 -17.46 37.60 -17.90
N SER A 169 -18.23 36.52 -17.79
CA SER A 169 -19.70 36.54 -17.84
C SER A 169 -20.33 35.75 -16.69
N GLU A 170 -21.59 36.00 -16.35
CA GLU A 170 -22.33 35.27 -15.32
C GLU A 170 -22.50 33.79 -15.67
N SER A 171 -22.65 33.45 -16.94
CA SER A 171 -22.72 32.05 -17.40
C SER A 171 -21.40 31.32 -17.22
N GLU A 172 -20.27 31.98 -17.46
CA GLU A 172 -18.94 31.42 -17.21
C GLU A 172 -18.68 31.24 -15.72
N LYS A 173 -19.16 32.17 -14.90
CA LYS A 173 -19.08 32.05 -13.44
C LYS A 173 -19.86 30.86 -12.93
N GLN A 174 -21.06 30.60 -13.42
CA GLN A 174 -21.85 29.42 -13.05
C GLN A 174 -21.17 28.14 -13.48
N LEU A 175 -20.59 28.08 -14.69
CA LEU A 175 -19.82 26.91 -15.14
C LEU A 175 -18.53 26.71 -14.33
N PHE A 176 -17.84 27.81 -13.99
CA PHE A 176 -16.66 27.77 -13.13
C PHE A 176 -17.00 27.24 -11.74
N ASP A 177 -18.05 27.76 -11.12
CA ASP A 177 -18.48 27.32 -9.78
C ASP A 177 -18.91 25.86 -9.80
N LEU A 178 -19.62 25.42 -10.83
CA LEU A 178 -19.99 24.01 -11.00
C LEU A 178 -18.78 23.09 -11.18
N ALA A 179 -17.77 23.52 -11.92
CA ALA A 179 -16.59 22.69 -12.23
C ALA A 179 -15.55 22.66 -11.11
N TYR A 180 -15.38 23.77 -10.39
CA TYR A 180 -14.23 24.01 -9.51
C TYR A 180 -14.56 24.31 -8.05
N ARG A 181 -15.86 24.40 -7.70
CA ARG A 181 -16.26 24.59 -6.30
C ARG A 181 -17.00 23.37 -5.77
N ASP A 182 -16.85 23.14 -4.48
CA ASP A 182 -17.62 22.15 -3.72
C ASP A 182 -19.02 22.69 -3.47
N ALA A 183 -20.03 21.91 -3.79
CA ALA A 183 -21.43 22.33 -3.72
C ALA A 183 -21.93 22.61 -2.29
N LEU A 184 -21.30 21.98 -1.27
CA LEU A 184 -21.70 22.14 0.12
C LEU A 184 -21.06 23.37 0.76
N THR A 185 -19.74 23.53 0.62
CA THR A 185 -18.98 24.57 1.33
C THR A 185 -18.69 25.79 0.44
N GLY A 186 -18.94 25.72 -0.86
CA GLY A 186 -18.55 26.77 -1.81
C GLY A 186 -17.04 26.95 -1.97
N HIS A 187 -16.23 26.16 -1.26
CA HIS A 187 -14.77 26.20 -1.37
C HIS A 187 -14.29 25.58 -2.68
N TYR A 188 -13.02 25.78 -3.04
CA TYR A 188 -12.46 25.09 -4.19
C TYR A 188 -12.51 23.57 -3.99
N ASN A 189 -12.78 22.83 -5.06
CA ASN A 189 -12.78 21.37 -5.07
C ASN A 189 -11.46 20.80 -5.60
N TRP A 190 -11.34 19.47 -5.65
CA TRP A 190 -10.16 18.77 -6.13
C TRP A 190 -9.78 19.14 -7.59
N ASN A 191 -10.76 19.36 -8.46
CA ASN A 191 -10.51 19.69 -9.87
C ASN A 191 -9.81 21.04 -10.03
N TYR A 192 -9.95 21.96 -9.07
CA TYR A 192 -9.26 23.25 -9.07
C TYR A 192 -7.82 23.13 -8.59
N ILE A 193 -7.60 22.48 -7.44
CA ILE A 193 -6.26 22.44 -6.81
C ILE A 193 -5.33 21.45 -7.52
N TRP A 194 -5.88 20.38 -8.09
CA TRP A 194 -5.10 19.32 -8.73
C TRP A 194 -4.15 19.80 -9.84
N PRO A 195 -4.61 20.59 -10.85
CA PRO A 195 -3.71 21.12 -11.87
C PRO A 195 -2.62 22.03 -11.31
N ILE A 196 -2.92 22.71 -10.20
CA ILE A 196 -1.96 23.57 -9.49
C ILE A 196 -0.85 22.71 -8.89
N ILE A 197 -1.18 21.71 -8.09
CA ILE A 197 -0.21 20.78 -7.49
C ILE A 197 0.63 20.09 -8.57
N ALA A 198 -0.02 19.58 -9.61
CA ALA A 198 0.64 18.98 -10.75
C ALA A 198 1.59 19.97 -11.43
N GLY A 199 1.18 21.20 -11.61
CA GLY A 199 1.97 22.27 -12.24
C GLY A 199 3.19 22.70 -11.44
N TYR A 200 3.05 22.92 -10.14
CA TYR A 200 4.16 23.36 -9.27
C TYR A 200 5.21 22.29 -9.06
N GLY A 201 4.83 21.07 -8.71
CA GLY A 201 5.76 19.95 -8.54
C GLY A 201 6.59 19.66 -9.78
N LEU A 202 6.12 20.10 -10.92
CA LEU A 202 6.69 19.87 -12.24
C LEU A 202 7.67 20.95 -12.71
N LYS A 203 7.62 22.15 -12.13
CA LYS A 203 8.55 23.24 -12.46
C LYS A 203 9.83 23.23 -11.62
N GLY A 204 9.99 22.21 -10.76
CA GLY A 204 11.09 22.21 -9.77
C GLY A 204 10.92 23.35 -8.74
N ILE A 205 9.71 23.89 -8.60
CA ILE A 205 9.38 24.84 -7.54
C ILE A 205 9.28 24.01 -6.26
N GLN A 206 10.28 24.17 -5.40
CA GLN A 206 10.41 23.42 -4.17
C GLN A 206 9.96 24.19 -2.94
N ASP A 207 9.45 25.41 -3.12
CA ASP A 207 9.16 26.35 -2.03
C ASP A 207 7.79 26.13 -1.38
N PHE A 208 7.24 24.92 -1.47
CA PHE A 208 5.98 24.54 -0.83
C PHE A 208 5.98 23.10 -0.34
N SER A 209 5.08 22.81 0.58
CA SER A 209 4.71 21.45 0.96
C SER A 209 3.25 21.18 0.60
N PHE A 210 2.98 19.97 0.11
CA PHE A 210 1.62 19.50 -0.10
C PHE A 210 1.12 18.80 1.15
N VAL A 211 -0.11 19.11 1.56
CA VAL A 211 -0.75 18.57 2.74
C VAL A 211 -2.08 17.96 2.34
N HIS A 212 -2.32 16.72 2.75
CA HIS A 212 -3.62 16.07 2.65
C HIS A 212 -4.08 15.64 4.03
N PHE A 213 -5.33 15.94 4.41
CA PHE A 213 -5.82 15.62 5.74
C PHE A 213 -7.34 15.34 5.75
N ASP A 214 -7.79 14.66 6.81
CA ASP A 214 -9.20 14.40 7.10
C ASP A 214 -9.55 14.68 8.56
N ILE A 215 -10.83 14.69 8.83
CA ILE A 215 -11.40 14.77 10.19
C ILE A 215 -11.62 13.34 10.69
N LYS A 216 -10.97 12.97 11.81
CA LYS A 216 -11.15 11.65 12.42
C LYS A 216 -12.59 11.47 12.88
N ASP A 217 -13.15 10.31 12.57
CA ASP A 217 -14.50 9.92 12.97
C ASP A 217 -15.61 10.93 12.59
N PHE A 218 -15.45 11.66 11.48
CA PHE A 218 -16.44 12.64 11.00
C PHE A 218 -17.84 12.05 10.88
N LYS A 219 -17.94 10.76 10.55
CA LYS A 219 -19.22 10.04 10.53
C LYS A 219 -19.89 10.01 11.90
N ALA A 220 -19.12 9.92 12.99
CA ALA A 220 -19.68 9.95 14.35
C ALA A 220 -20.26 11.33 14.66
N ILE A 221 -19.65 12.44 14.21
CA ILE A 221 -20.19 13.79 14.34
C ILE A 221 -21.56 13.88 13.63
N ASN A 222 -21.66 13.34 12.41
CA ASN A 222 -22.92 13.28 11.67
C ASN A 222 -24.02 12.51 12.43
N ILE A 223 -23.67 11.38 13.05
CA ILE A 223 -24.62 10.51 13.75
C ILE A 223 -25.08 11.14 15.08
N VAL A 224 -24.15 11.68 15.85
CA VAL A 224 -24.42 12.18 17.22
C VAL A 224 -25.04 13.57 17.20
N TYR A 225 -24.51 14.49 16.38
CA TYR A 225 -24.89 15.91 16.37
C TYR A 225 -25.71 16.31 15.14
N GLY A 226 -25.83 15.43 14.16
CA GLY A 226 -26.57 15.67 12.92
C GLY A 226 -25.78 16.42 11.83
N HIS A 227 -26.31 16.38 10.60
CA HIS A 227 -25.66 16.93 9.42
C HIS A 227 -25.42 18.45 9.48
N SER A 228 -26.29 19.20 10.15
CA SER A 228 -26.14 20.65 10.28
C SER A 228 -24.87 21.03 11.04
N VAL A 229 -24.61 20.35 12.15
CA VAL A 229 -23.40 20.56 12.96
C VAL A 229 -22.16 20.10 12.21
N ALA A 230 -22.22 18.95 11.56
CA ALA A 230 -21.11 18.45 10.75
C ALA A 230 -20.77 19.41 9.58
N ASN A 231 -21.78 19.95 8.90
CA ASN A 231 -21.56 20.94 7.84
C ASN A 231 -20.95 22.24 8.40
N TYR A 232 -21.37 22.69 9.57
CA TYR A 232 -20.78 23.83 10.25
C TYR A 232 -19.29 23.61 10.57
N VAL A 233 -18.89 22.39 10.98
CA VAL A 233 -17.48 22.03 11.19
C VAL A 233 -16.69 22.19 9.89
N LEU A 234 -17.23 21.74 8.75
CA LEU A 234 -16.58 21.87 7.44
C LEU A 234 -16.45 23.34 7.03
N ASP A 235 -17.51 24.15 7.20
CA ASP A 235 -17.49 25.58 6.86
C ASP A 235 -16.49 26.37 7.73
N ARG A 236 -16.43 26.06 9.03
CA ARG A 236 -15.47 26.65 9.96
C ARG A 236 -14.03 26.32 9.56
N LEU A 237 -13.77 25.07 9.16
CA LEU A 237 -12.47 24.64 8.67
C LEU A 237 -12.06 25.39 7.38
N VAL A 238 -12.99 25.52 6.41
CA VAL A 238 -12.77 26.29 5.19
C VAL A 238 -12.46 27.75 5.49
N LYS A 239 -13.21 28.37 6.38
CA LYS A 239 -12.97 29.76 6.82
C LYS A 239 -11.58 29.91 7.41
N HIS A 240 -11.18 29.01 8.30
CA HIS A 240 -9.88 29.04 8.95
C HIS A 240 -8.73 28.86 7.96
N MET A 241 -8.87 27.96 6.97
CA MET A 241 -7.88 27.82 5.88
C MET A 241 -7.73 29.11 5.07
N ASN A 242 -8.82 29.80 4.76
CA ASN A 242 -8.80 31.04 3.97
C ASN A 242 -8.19 32.23 4.74
N GLU A 243 -8.23 32.24 6.06
CA GLU A 243 -7.71 33.29 6.93
C GLU A 243 -6.23 33.06 7.29
N THR A 244 -5.64 31.91 6.91
CA THR A 244 -4.27 31.50 7.27
C THR A 244 -3.28 31.89 6.16
N ASP A 245 -2.36 32.80 6.45
CA ASP A 245 -1.44 33.46 5.49
C ASP A 245 -0.35 32.56 4.90
N TRP A 246 0.01 31.46 5.57
CA TRP A 246 0.99 30.51 5.07
C TRP A 246 0.38 29.37 4.24
N ILE A 247 -0.94 29.37 4.04
CA ILE A 247 -1.65 28.47 3.10
C ILE A 247 -1.81 29.21 1.78
N TYR A 248 -1.15 28.71 0.73
CA TYR A 248 -1.25 29.31 -0.60
C TYR A 248 -2.54 28.94 -1.33
N PHE A 249 -2.91 27.66 -1.25
CA PHE A 249 -4.11 27.11 -1.86
C PHE A 249 -4.68 26.01 -0.98
N SER A 250 -5.99 25.88 -0.98
CA SER A 250 -6.68 24.80 -0.30
C SER A 250 -7.92 24.39 -1.09
N ALA A 251 -8.32 23.12 -0.91
CA ALA A 251 -9.52 22.57 -1.53
C ALA A 251 -10.14 21.50 -0.65
N ARG A 252 -11.45 21.35 -0.75
CA ARG A 252 -12.16 20.18 -0.29
C ARG A 252 -12.14 19.11 -1.38
N CYS A 253 -11.59 17.92 -1.07
CA CYS A 253 -11.45 16.85 -2.05
C CYS A 253 -12.74 16.01 -2.17
N ASP A 254 -13.18 15.46 -1.07
CA ASP A 254 -14.44 14.71 -0.94
C ASP A 254 -14.80 14.59 0.55
N ASN A 255 -16.07 14.39 0.89
CA ASN A 255 -16.57 14.19 2.25
C ASN A 255 -15.91 15.11 3.30
N ASP A 256 -15.00 14.56 4.10
CA ASP A 256 -14.21 15.21 5.16
C ASP A 256 -12.72 15.33 4.80
N ASN A 257 -12.35 15.05 3.54
CA ASN A 257 -10.98 15.12 3.06
C ASN A 257 -10.67 16.49 2.43
N PHE A 258 -9.53 17.03 2.78
CA PHE A 258 -9.03 18.32 2.32
C PHE A 258 -7.59 18.23 1.84
N ALA A 259 -7.22 19.15 0.95
CA ALA A 259 -5.85 19.32 0.49
C ALA A 259 -5.43 20.79 0.63
N MET A 260 -4.15 21.01 0.96
CA MET A 260 -3.55 22.34 1.04
C MET A 260 -2.17 22.34 0.38
N MET A 261 -1.81 23.47 -0.21
CA MET A 261 -0.44 23.85 -0.53
C MET A 261 0.00 24.89 0.48
N ILE A 262 1.00 24.59 1.25
CA ILE A 262 1.52 25.46 2.31
C ILE A 262 2.93 25.91 2.00
N LYS A 263 3.34 27.06 2.57
CA LYS A 263 4.71 27.54 2.48
C LYS A 263 5.70 26.46 2.93
N ASP A 264 6.82 26.31 2.22
CA ASP A 264 7.87 25.39 2.64
C ASP A 264 8.55 25.89 3.91
N MET A 265 8.63 25.02 4.89
CA MET A 265 9.21 25.26 6.21
C MET A 265 9.95 24.01 6.69
N PRO A 266 10.89 24.13 7.65
CA PRO A 266 11.46 22.96 8.30
C PRO A 266 10.39 22.01 8.86
N GLU A 267 10.66 20.71 8.86
CA GLU A 267 9.68 19.70 9.26
C GLU A 267 9.06 19.97 10.63
N GLU A 268 9.89 20.29 11.62
CA GLU A 268 9.42 20.56 12.98
C GLU A 268 8.56 21.83 13.06
N GLU A 269 8.92 22.89 12.34
CA GLU A 269 8.12 24.11 12.24
C GLU A 269 6.77 23.84 11.55
N THR A 270 6.80 23.07 10.44
CA THR A 270 5.58 22.65 9.74
C THR A 270 4.66 21.84 10.65
N ARG A 271 5.23 20.91 11.41
CA ARG A 271 4.49 20.09 12.39
C ARG A 271 3.82 20.96 13.45
N GLN A 272 4.55 21.87 14.04
CA GLN A 272 4.03 22.75 15.10
C GLN A 272 2.93 23.67 14.57
N LYS A 273 3.11 24.28 13.41
CA LYS A 273 2.11 25.16 12.78
C LYS A 273 0.84 24.39 12.42
N LEU A 274 0.95 23.18 11.87
CA LEU A 274 -0.22 22.35 11.55
C LEU A 274 -0.94 21.88 12.81
N LEU A 275 -0.23 21.48 13.86
CA LEU A 275 -0.83 21.12 15.14
C LEU A 275 -1.57 22.30 15.76
N GLN A 276 -0.96 23.49 15.76
CA GLN A 276 -1.61 24.71 16.24
C GLN A 276 -2.84 25.05 15.40
N PHE A 277 -2.74 25.00 14.08
CA PHE A 277 -3.85 25.24 13.15
C PHE A 277 -5.06 24.35 13.44
N PHE A 278 -4.84 23.05 13.63
CA PHE A 278 -5.91 22.11 13.97
C PHE A 278 -6.43 22.29 15.39
N ASP A 279 -5.58 22.67 16.34
CA ASP A 279 -5.98 22.91 17.74
C ASP A 279 -6.96 24.09 17.85
N GLU A 280 -6.75 25.15 17.10
CA GLU A 280 -7.60 26.36 17.07
C GLU A 280 -9.06 26.06 16.63
N ILE A 281 -9.27 24.96 15.89
CA ILE A 281 -10.59 24.52 15.40
C ILE A 281 -11.01 23.16 15.96
N SER A 282 -10.31 22.65 16.97
CA SER A 282 -10.52 21.30 17.51
C SER A 282 -11.74 21.18 18.42
N VAL A 283 -12.30 22.27 18.94
CA VAL A 283 -13.42 22.24 19.88
C VAL A 283 -14.74 22.42 19.13
N LEU A 284 -15.69 21.52 19.38
CA LEU A 284 -17.05 21.65 18.84
C LEU A 284 -17.81 22.73 19.64
N GLU A 285 -18.46 23.68 18.96
CA GLU A 285 -19.16 24.79 19.63
C GLU A 285 -20.40 24.33 20.39
N GLU A 286 -21.09 23.32 19.86
CA GLU A 286 -22.29 22.71 20.45
C GLU A 286 -21.97 21.85 21.68
N ASP A 287 -20.77 21.27 21.72
CA ASP A 287 -20.29 20.49 22.87
C ASP A 287 -18.81 20.76 23.13
N LYS A 288 -18.52 21.67 24.05
CA LYS A 288 -17.16 22.08 24.41
C LYS A 288 -16.29 20.95 24.99
N ASN A 289 -16.89 19.83 25.37
CA ASN A 289 -16.18 18.65 25.83
C ASN A 289 -15.81 17.71 24.66
N TYR A 290 -16.41 17.87 23.49
CA TYR A 290 -16.10 17.09 22.31
C TYR A 290 -14.95 17.72 21.56
N ARG A 291 -13.85 16.97 21.42
CA ARG A 291 -12.66 17.40 20.69
C ARG A 291 -12.55 16.69 19.35
N ILE A 292 -12.37 17.47 18.30
CA ILE A 292 -12.16 17.02 16.93
C ILE A 292 -10.67 16.77 16.73
N TYR A 293 -10.33 15.62 16.15
CA TYR A 293 -8.96 15.24 15.81
C TYR A 293 -8.79 15.09 14.30
N TYR A 294 -7.56 15.29 13.82
CA TYR A 294 -7.25 15.28 12.41
C TYR A 294 -6.13 14.29 12.10
N ARG A 295 -6.16 13.72 10.89
CA ARG A 295 -5.04 12.97 10.32
C ARG A 295 -4.48 13.74 9.15
N CYS A 296 -3.18 14.01 9.17
CA CYS A 296 -2.53 14.89 8.21
C CYS A 296 -1.28 14.21 7.64
N GLY A 297 -1.20 14.11 6.32
CA GLY A 297 -0.03 13.67 5.58
C GLY A 297 0.60 14.84 4.84
N VAL A 298 1.88 15.10 5.09
CA VAL A 298 2.67 16.19 4.51
C VAL A 298 3.70 15.63 3.55
N VAL A 299 3.77 16.20 2.35
CA VAL A 299 4.79 15.91 1.33
C VAL A 299 5.63 17.16 1.10
N PRO A 300 6.82 17.27 1.70
CA PRO A 300 7.74 18.38 1.46
C PRO A 300 8.31 18.31 0.05
N MET A 301 8.10 19.33 -0.79
CA MET A 301 8.51 19.27 -2.19
C MET A 301 10.02 19.45 -2.39
N ARG A 302 10.71 20.09 -1.46
CA ARG A 302 12.16 20.35 -1.54
C ARG A 302 13.04 19.09 -1.57
N ASN A 303 12.56 17.98 -1.00
CA ASN A 303 13.33 16.75 -0.84
C ASN A 303 12.67 15.54 -1.51
N THR A 304 11.68 15.74 -2.37
CA THR A 304 10.96 14.63 -2.99
C THR A 304 11.28 14.48 -4.47
N LEU A 305 11.41 13.23 -4.92
CA LEU A 305 11.48 12.85 -6.34
C LEU A 305 10.08 12.68 -6.95
N LEU A 306 9.02 12.88 -6.16
CA LEU A 306 7.66 12.74 -6.62
C LEU A 306 7.27 13.90 -7.54
N LEU A 307 6.54 13.58 -8.60
CA LEU A 307 6.07 14.54 -9.59
C LEU A 307 4.59 14.33 -9.86
N GLY A 308 3.86 15.42 -10.06
CA GLY A 308 2.46 15.40 -10.51
C GLY A 308 1.55 14.58 -9.59
N ASP A 309 0.86 13.61 -10.18
CA ASP A 309 -0.14 12.76 -9.55
C ASP A 309 0.36 12.05 -8.29
N ARG A 310 1.65 11.71 -8.27
CA ARG A 310 2.25 10.96 -7.16
C ARG A 310 2.35 11.76 -5.87
N VAL A 311 2.41 13.10 -5.94
CA VAL A 311 2.45 13.96 -4.75
C VAL A 311 1.15 13.85 -3.96
N ALA A 312 0.02 13.90 -4.66
CA ALA A 312 -1.29 13.81 -4.03
C ALA A 312 -1.55 12.42 -3.46
N ASP A 313 -1.20 11.38 -4.21
CA ASP A 313 -1.31 10.01 -3.73
C ASP A 313 -0.41 9.77 -2.52
N ALA A 314 0.81 10.29 -2.52
CA ALA A 314 1.72 10.22 -1.37
C ALA A 314 1.12 10.90 -0.14
N GLY A 315 0.56 12.10 -0.28
CA GLY A 315 -0.10 12.82 0.81
C GLY A 315 -1.25 12.02 1.43
N LYS A 316 -2.15 11.48 0.60
CA LYS A 316 -3.25 10.59 1.04
C LYS A 316 -2.75 9.33 1.75
N GLN A 317 -1.66 8.77 1.26
CA GLN A 317 -1.13 7.52 1.81
C GLN A 317 -0.44 7.74 3.14
N VAL A 318 0.35 8.81 3.26
CA VAL A 318 0.98 9.20 4.54
C VAL A 318 -0.10 9.51 5.58
N GLN A 319 -1.14 10.26 5.21
CA GLN A 319 -2.28 10.52 6.09
C GLN A 319 -2.89 9.21 6.64
N ARG A 320 -3.09 8.20 5.78
CA ARG A 320 -3.67 6.90 6.18
C ARG A 320 -2.82 6.07 7.14
N LEU A 321 -1.54 6.39 7.30
CA LEU A 321 -0.66 5.75 8.28
C LEU A 321 -0.97 6.21 9.71
N GLY A 322 -1.67 7.33 9.89
CA GLY A 322 -2.13 7.79 11.20
C GLY A 322 -3.16 6.82 11.78
N ASN A 323 -2.92 6.32 13.00
CA ASN A 323 -3.74 5.32 13.67
C ASN A 323 -4.10 5.63 15.13
N LYS A 324 -3.61 6.74 15.68
CA LYS A 324 -3.93 7.16 17.05
C LYS A 324 -5.36 7.68 17.12
N LEU A 325 -6.15 7.20 18.07
CA LEU A 325 -7.59 7.49 18.13
C LEU A 325 -7.91 8.90 18.63
N TYR A 326 -7.20 9.39 19.65
CA TYR A 326 -7.53 10.62 20.39
C TYR A 326 -6.42 11.68 20.29
N GLU A 327 -5.76 11.77 19.15
CA GLU A 327 -4.66 12.69 18.89
C GLU A 327 -4.70 13.19 17.44
N THR A 328 -4.42 14.46 17.22
CA THR A 328 -4.15 14.97 15.87
C THR A 328 -2.76 14.52 15.45
N GLU A 329 -2.66 13.89 14.28
CA GLU A 329 -1.41 13.35 13.78
C GLU A 329 -0.95 14.09 12.53
N VAL A 330 0.31 14.53 12.54
CA VAL A 330 0.99 15.14 11.39
C VAL A 330 2.16 14.26 10.99
N LEU A 331 2.03 13.56 9.88
CA LEU A 331 3.00 12.61 9.37
C LEU A 331 3.65 13.16 8.10
N PHE A 332 4.94 12.89 7.91
CA PHE A 332 5.70 13.39 6.78
C PHE A 332 6.07 12.26 5.83
N TYR A 333 5.96 12.53 4.54
CA TYR A 333 6.44 11.65 3.49
C TYR A 333 7.97 11.57 3.52
N THR A 334 8.47 10.35 3.39
CA THR A 334 9.90 10.06 3.21
C THR A 334 10.11 9.24 1.95
N ASP A 335 11.26 9.36 1.28
CA ASP A 335 11.54 8.59 0.07
C ASP A 335 11.52 7.06 0.30
N SER A 336 11.82 6.60 1.52
CA SER A 336 11.67 5.19 1.90
C SER A 336 10.20 4.73 1.88
N MET A 337 9.25 5.63 2.07
CA MET A 337 7.81 5.34 1.94
C MET A 337 7.41 5.16 0.47
N HIS A 338 8.09 5.83 -0.47
CA HIS A 338 7.80 5.67 -1.89
C HIS A 338 7.97 4.22 -2.35
N ASP A 339 9.09 3.60 -1.99
CA ASP A 339 9.35 2.21 -2.32
C ASP A 339 8.31 1.28 -1.68
N THR A 340 7.90 1.59 -0.44
CA THR A 340 6.86 0.83 0.28
C THR A 340 5.49 0.94 -0.39
N LEU A 341 5.15 2.11 -0.92
CA LEU A 341 3.84 2.41 -1.52
C LEU A 341 3.72 1.86 -2.95
N ASP A 342 4.76 2.04 -3.75
CA ASP A 342 4.87 1.41 -5.08
C ASP A 342 4.87 -0.12 -4.94
N TRP A 343 5.60 -0.63 -3.95
CA TRP A 343 5.60 -2.03 -3.55
C TRP A 343 4.20 -2.53 -3.15
N SER A 344 3.46 -1.80 -2.30
CA SER A 344 2.13 -2.22 -1.83
C SER A 344 1.13 -2.32 -2.98
N THR A 345 1.17 -1.37 -3.90
CA THR A 345 0.28 -1.34 -5.06
C THR A 345 0.60 -2.49 -6.03
N LYS A 346 1.87 -2.66 -6.40
CA LYS A 346 2.33 -3.75 -7.27
C LYS A 346 2.03 -5.11 -6.65
N THR A 347 2.24 -5.25 -5.35
CA THR A 347 2.00 -6.48 -4.60
C THR A 347 0.53 -6.92 -4.65
N ARG A 348 -0.41 -5.98 -4.50
CA ARG A 348 -1.86 -6.28 -4.60
C ARG A 348 -2.25 -6.78 -5.99
N TYR A 349 -1.77 -6.11 -7.03
CA TYR A 349 -2.05 -6.53 -8.41
C TYR A 349 -1.40 -7.85 -8.79
N TYR A 350 -0.26 -8.17 -8.19
CA TYR A 350 0.48 -9.38 -8.50
C TYR A 350 -0.03 -10.63 -7.75
N LEU A 351 -0.85 -10.48 -6.70
CA LEU A 351 -1.28 -11.57 -5.82
C LEU A 351 -1.89 -12.76 -6.58
N ASP A 352 -2.86 -12.51 -7.46
CA ASP A 352 -3.52 -13.59 -8.19
C ASP A 352 -2.56 -14.34 -9.13
N THR A 353 -1.55 -13.65 -9.65
CA THR A 353 -0.46 -14.25 -10.43
C THR A 353 0.45 -15.09 -9.54
N ALA A 354 0.86 -14.56 -8.40
CA ALA A 354 1.68 -15.26 -7.43
C ALA A 354 1.02 -16.55 -6.90
N ILE A 355 -0.31 -16.51 -6.69
CA ILE A 355 -1.08 -17.69 -6.32
C ILE A 355 -1.05 -18.75 -7.43
N LYS A 356 -1.30 -18.35 -8.68
CA LYS A 356 -1.28 -19.28 -9.85
C LYS A 356 0.11 -19.87 -10.10
N GLN A 357 1.17 -19.13 -9.80
CA GLN A 357 2.57 -19.57 -9.95
C GLN A 357 3.10 -20.31 -8.73
N ASP A 358 2.26 -20.57 -7.72
CA ASP A 358 2.60 -21.27 -6.47
C ASP A 358 3.80 -20.63 -5.73
N GLU A 359 3.90 -19.31 -5.75
CA GLU A 359 5.01 -18.56 -5.15
C GLU A 359 4.94 -18.50 -3.62
N PHE A 360 3.78 -18.79 -3.00
CA PHE A 360 3.65 -18.83 -1.55
C PHE A 360 4.07 -20.19 -1.00
N LEU A 361 5.13 -20.18 -0.19
CA LEU A 361 5.71 -21.36 0.42
C LEU A 361 5.35 -21.43 1.89
N VAL A 362 5.28 -22.64 2.42
CA VAL A 362 5.17 -22.90 3.87
C VAL A 362 6.54 -23.33 4.39
N TYR A 363 6.97 -22.70 5.46
CA TYR A 363 8.10 -23.08 6.29
C TYR A 363 7.55 -23.58 7.61
N LEU A 364 8.20 -24.57 8.20
CA LEU A 364 7.78 -25.15 9.48
C LEU A 364 8.81 -24.84 10.56
N GLN A 365 8.34 -24.25 11.66
CA GLN A 365 9.17 -24.05 12.84
C GLN A 365 8.74 -25.03 13.92
N PRO A 366 9.64 -25.93 14.39
CA PRO A 366 9.29 -26.95 15.35
C PRO A 366 8.99 -26.35 16.72
N LYS A 367 7.98 -26.92 17.38
CA LYS A 367 7.60 -26.72 18.77
C LYS A 367 8.08 -27.89 19.59
N TYR A 368 8.81 -27.65 20.66
CA TYR A 368 9.43 -28.68 21.49
C TYR A 368 8.79 -28.76 22.87
N ASP A 369 8.40 -29.97 23.29
CA ASP A 369 8.13 -30.27 24.69
C ASP A 369 9.47 -30.32 25.41
N ILE A 370 9.74 -29.32 26.25
CA ILE A 370 11.02 -29.17 26.94
C ILE A 370 11.19 -30.12 28.14
N LYS A 371 10.09 -30.74 28.59
CA LYS A 371 10.12 -31.74 29.65
C LYS A 371 10.38 -33.14 29.10
N ALA A 372 9.70 -33.50 28.02
CA ALA A 372 9.86 -34.77 27.34
C ALA A 372 11.05 -34.79 26.36
N GLU A 373 11.64 -33.62 26.07
CA GLU A 373 12.73 -33.44 25.10
C GLU A 373 12.41 -33.99 23.70
N LYS A 374 11.19 -33.82 23.25
CA LYS A 374 10.70 -34.31 21.96
C LYS A 374 9.91 -33.29 21.19
N LEU A 375 9.74 -33.56 19.89
CA LEU A 375 8.88 -32.78 19.04
C LEU A 375 7.44 -32.83 19.54
N HIS A 376 6.79 -31.67 19.66
CA HIS A 376 5.38 -31.53 20.02
C HIS A 376 4.52 -31.21 18.79
N GLY A 377 5.04 -30.42 17.85
CA GLY A 377 4.35 -29.96 16.64
C GLY A 377 5.20 -28.98 15.87
N ALA A 378 4.55 -28.21 15.02
CA ALA A 378 5.21 -27.11 14.30
C ALA A 378 4.27 -25.95 14.06
N GLU A 379 4.81 -24.77 13.84
CA GLU A 379 4.08 -23.62 13.28
C GLU A 379 4.35 -23.46 11.79
N ALA A 380 3.29 -23.29 11.01
CA ALA A 380 3.35 -23.03 9.59
C ALA A 380 3.50 -21.52 9.32
N LEU A 381 4.67 -21.16 8.86
CA LEU A 381 5.07 -19.79 8.59
C LEU A 381 5.14 -19.57 7.08
N ILE A 382 4.27 -18.68 6.56
CA ILE A 382 4.25 -18.35 5.15
C ILE A 382 5.53 -17.61 4.74
N ARG A 383 6.02 -17.91 3.53
CA ARG A 383 7.09 -17.19 2.83
C ARG A 383 6.66 -16.94 1.41
N TRP A 384 7.05 -15.82 0.84
CA TRP A 384 6.74 -15.50 -0.54
C TRP A 384 8.01 -15.52 -1.39
N LYS A 385 8.09 -16.45 -2.36
CA LYS A 385 9.15 -16.51 -3.34
C LYS A 385 8.85 -15.60 -4.52
N TYR A 386 8.96 -14.30 -4.29
CA TYR A 386 8.58 -13.24 -5.22
C TYR A 386 9.29 -13.35 -6.56
N HIS A 387 8.51 -13.46 -7.64
CA HIS A 387 8.98 -13.73 -9.01
C HIS A 387 9.94 -14.94 -9.10
N GLY A 388 9.78 -15.92 -8.22
CA GLY A 388 10.64 -17.10 -8.19
C GLY A 388 12.09 -16.86 -7.76
N ARG A 389 12.45 -15.65 -7.31
CA ARG A 389 13.85 -15.24 -7.02
C ARG A 389 14.08 -14.85 -5.56
N GLU A 390 13.35 -13.89 -5.05
CA GLU A 390 13.53 -13.32 -3.71
C GLU A 390 12.59 -13.97 -2.71
N LEU A 391 13.13 -14.43 -1.56
CA LEU A 391 12.31 -14.96 -0.47
C LEU A 391 11.95 -13.83 0.49
N LEU A 392 10.71 -13.40 0.45
CA LEU A 392 10.20 -12.33 1.29
C LEU A 392 9.71 -12.84 2.63
N SER A 393 10.02 -12.09 3.69
CA SER A 393 9.46 -12.34 5.03
C SER A 393 8.01 -11.86 5.13
N PRO A 394 7.17 -12.47 5.99
CA PRO A 394 5.78 -12.08 6.22
C PRO A 394 5.62 -10.59 6.54
N ALA A 395 6.50 -10.00 7.32
CA ALA A 395 6.47 -8.58 7.69
C ALA A 395 6.46 -7.62 6.50
N ARG A 396 6.95 -8.04 5.32
CA ARG A 396 6.97 -7.20 4.11
C ARG A 396 5.66 -7.21 3.32
N PHE A 397 4.83 -8.25 3.43
CA PHE A 397 3.64 -8.38 2.59
C PHE A 397 2.33 -8.60 3.36
N ILE A 398 2.33 -9.19 4.55
CA ILE A 398 1.12 -9.41 5.36
C ILE A 398 0.35 -8.10 5.58
N PRO A 399 0.96 -6.97 6.03
CA PRO A 399 0.23 -5.72 6.26
C PRO A 399 -0.47 -5.19 5.00
N ILE A 400 0.11 -5.45 3.81
CA ILE A 400 -0.46 -5.03 2.52
C ILE A 400 -1.74 -5.82 2.21
N PHE A 401 -1.72 -7.12 2.49
CA PHE A 401 -2.88 -7.99 2.24
C PHE A 401 -3.97 -7.81 3.29
N GLU A 402 -3.61 -7.50 4.53
CA GLU A 402 -4.56 -7.12 5.58
C GLU A 402 -5.32 -5.85 5.22
N THR A 403 -4.61 -4.76 4.88
CA THR A 403 -5.26 -3.52 4.45
C THR A 403 -6.08 -3.69 3.18
N GLY A 404 -5.65 -4.55 2.26
CA GLY A 404 -6.33 -4.87 1.01
C GLY A 404 -7.53 -5.81 1.14
N GLY A 405 -7.78 -6.40 2.31
CA GLY A 405 -8.82 -7.42 2.50
C GLY A 405 -8.52 -8.76 1.82
N LEU A 406 -7.26 -8.99 1.47
CA LEU A 406 -6.81 -10.16 0.71
C LEU A 406 -6.18 -11.24 1.59
N ILE A 407 -5.99 -10.95 2.87
CA ILE A 407 -5.29 -11.84 3.81
C ILE A 407 -5.99 -13.20 3.96
N SER A 408 -7.33 -13.25 3.90
CA SER A 408 -8.08 -14.51 3.98
C SER A 408 -7.74 -15.50 2.86
N LYS A 409 -7.35 -15.01 1.66
CA LYS A 409 -6.84 -15.88 0.59
C LYS A 409 -5.51 -16.55 0.98
N LEU A 410 -4.66 -15.85 1.73
CA LEU A 410 -3.39 -16.42 2.20
C LEU A 410 -3.62 -17.45 3.31
N ASP A 411 -4.55 -17.18 4.25
CA ASP A 411 -4.93 -18.13 5.29
C ASP A 411 -5.37 -19.45 4.66
N ASP A 412 -6.23 -19.39 3.63
CA ASP A 412 -6.67 -20.56 2.86
C ASP A 412 -5.50 -21.31 2.18
N ILE A 413 -4.56 -20.57 1.59
CA ILE A 413 -3.41 -21.17 0.90
C ILE A 413 -2.52 -21.91 1.89
N VAL A 414 -2.23 -21.30 3.04
CA VAL A 414 -1.42 -21.92 4.08
C VAL A 414 -2.10 -23.19 4.60
N LEU A 415 -3.40 -23.12 4.94
CA LEU A 415 -4.17 -24.26 5.42
C LEU A 415 -4.18 -25.41 4.41
N LYS A 416 -4.46 -25.12 3.13
CA LYS A 416 -4.45 -26.13 2.05
C LYS A 416 -3.08 -26.80 1.89
N LYS A 417 -1.99 -26.02 1.95
CA LYS A 417 -0.62 -26.55 1.87
C LYS A 417 -0.28 -27.41 3.07
N VAL A 418 -0.63 -26.98 4.29
CA VAL A 418 -0.46 -27.77 5.51
C VAL A 418 -1.22 -29.11 5.41
N CYS A 419 -2.49 -29.07 5.04
CA CYS A 419 -3.30 -30.28 4.85
C CYS A 419 -2.72 -31.21 3.78
N SER A 420 -2.21 -30.66 2.68
CA SER A 420 -1.55 -31.42 1.61
C SER A 420 -0.30 -32.15 2.13
N HIS A 421 0.53 -31.49 2.95
CA HIS A 421 1.72 -32.10 3.55
C HIS A 421 1.35 -33.18 4.59
N LEU A 422 0.41 -32.91 5.47
CA LEU A 422 -0.08 -33.89 6.43
C LEU A 422 -0.65 -35.14 5.74
N LYS A 423 -1.41 -34.96 4.64
CA LYS A 423 -1.90 -36.06 3.82
C LYS A 423 -0.77 -36.89 3.23
N LYS A 424 0.24 -36.24 2.62
CA LYS A 424 1.44 -36.89 2.08
C LYS A 424 2.17 -37.71 3.14
N TRP A 425 2.38 -37.14 4.33
CA TRP A 425 3.09 -37.82 5.42
C TRP A 425 2.31 -39.02 5.96
N ARG A 426 0.99 -38.90 6.10
CA ARG A 426 0.11 -40.04 6.45
C ARG A 426 0.19 -41.15 5.42
N GLU A 427 0.17 -40.83 4.13
CA GLU A 427 0.29 -41.82 3.04
C GLU A 427 1.66 -42.50 3.04
N GLN A 428 2.68 -41.85 3.55
CA GLN A 428 4.04 -42.40 3.76
C GLN A 428 4.19 -43.18 5.07
N GLY A 429 3.16 -43.21 5.92
CA GLY A 429 3.21 -43.90 7.21
C GLY A 429 4.04 -43.18 8.26
N LEU A 430 4.33 -41.90 8.10
CA LEU A 430 5.09 -41.10 9.05
C LEU A 430 4.22 -40.69 10.24
N GLU A 431 4.87 -40.50 11.40
CA GLU A 431 4.22 -39.95 12.58
C GLU A 431 3.76 -38.54 12.33
N LEU A 432 2.51 -38.21 12.65
CA LEU A 432 1.90 -36.90 12.42
C LEU A 432 1.87 -36.12 13.74
N TYR A 433 2.30 -34.86 13.64
CA TYR A 433 2.25 -33.88 14.72
C TYR A 433 1.32 -32.74 14.39
N PRO A 434 0.67 -32.08 15.36
CA PRO A 434 -0.14 -30.92 15.13
C PRO A 434 0.66 -29.79 14.45
N ILE A 435 0.02 -29.14 13.47
CA ILE A 435 0.60 -27.96 12.81
C ILE A 435 -0.30 -26.77 13.09
N SER A 436 0.30 -25.71 13.63
CA SER A 436 -0.41 -24.45 13.83
C SER A 436 -0.42 -23.61 12.57
N VAL A 437 -1.56 -22.98 12.32
CA VAL A 437 -1.81 -22.09 11.19
C VAL A 437 -2.38 -20.78 11.73
N ASN A 438 -1.73 -19.68 11.40
CA ASN A 438 -2.20 -18.34 11.74
C ASN A 438 -3.53 -18.04 11.04
N LEU A 439 -4.50 -17.51 11.79
CA LEU A 439 -5.80 -17.11 11.28
C LEU A 439 -5.99 -15.61 11.49
N SER A 440 -6.14 -14.87 10.39
CA SER A 440 -6.21 -13.42 10.42
C SER A 440 -7.52 -12.92 11.04
N ARG A 441 -7.46 -11.77 11.71
CA ARG A 441 -8.64 -11.09 12.26
C ARG A 441 -9.74 -10.86 11.21
N LYS A 442 -9.38 -10.59 9.96
CA LYS A 442 -10.35 -10.40 8.87
C LYS A 442 -11.07 -11.68 8.49
N SER A 443 -10.38 -12.81 8.51
CA SER A 443 -11.02 -14.12 8.30
C SER A 443 -12.06 -14.42 9.37
N MET A 444 -11.77 -14.04 10.62
CA MET A 444 -12.72 -14.21 11.74
C MET A 444 -14.04 -13.45 11.55
N GLY A 445 -14.09 -12.41 10.75
CA GLY A 445 -15.32 -11.68 10.43
C GLY A 445 -16.24 -12.37 9.41
N ASN A 446 -15.85 -13.51 8.87
CA ASN A 446 -16.67 -14.27 7.92
C ASN A 446 -17.68 -15.16 8.68
N PRO A 447 -19.01 -15.01 8.48
CA PRO A 447 -20.01 -15.83 9.14
C PRO A 447 -19.89 -17.33 8.86
N ASP A 448 -19.41 -17.71 7.65
CA ASP A 448 -19.27 -19.09 7.19
C ASP A 448 -17.85 -19.65 7.46
N LEU A 449 -17.06 -19.00 8.32
CA LEU A 449 -15.65 -19.35 8.52
C LEU A 449 -15.47 -20.82 8.98
N VAL A 450 -16.23 -21.25 9.97
CA VAL A 450 -16.10 -22.59 10.56
C VAL A 450 -16.37 -23.67 9.53
N GLU A 451 -17.45 -23.53 8.78
CA GLU A 451 -17.85 -24.44 7.70
C GLU A 451 -16.79 -24.44 6.58
N HIS A 452 -16.29 -23.26 6.22
CA HIS A 452 -15.27 -23.11 5.18
C HIS A 452 -13.96 -23.79 5.56
N LEU A 453 -13.42 -23.53 6.76
CA LEU A 453 -12.18 -24.15 7.23
C LEU A 453 -12.34 -25.67 7.38
N THR A 454 -13.48 -26.12 7.94
CA THR A 454 -13.80 -27.55 8.09
C THR A 454 -13.83 -28.23 6.71
N ALA A 455 -14.51 -27.65 5.73
CA ALA A 455 -14.57 -28.21 4.37
C ALA A 455 -13.19 -28.32 3.71
N ILE A 456 -12.28 -27.34 3.95
CA ILE A 456 -10.91 -27.45 3.47
C ILE A 456 -10.22 -28.67 4.08
N VAL A 457 -10.22 -28.82 5.41
CA VAL A 457 -9.49 -29.90 6.09
C VAL A 457 -10.08 -31.28 5.74
N ASP A 458 -11.42 -31.39 5.70
CA ASP A 458 -12.15 -32.61 5.31
C ASP A 458 -11.82 -33.04 3.88
N SER A 459 -11.61 -32.10 2.95
CA SER A 459 -11.25 -32.42 1.56
C SER A 459 -9.91 -33.16 1.43
N TYR A 460 -9.04 -33.03 2.42
CA TYR A 460 -7.78 -33.78 2.50
C TYR A 460 -7.87 -35.02 3.40
N GLY A 461 -8.99 -35.20 4.11
CA GLY A 461 -9.24 -36.29 5.04
C GLY A 461 -8.29 -36.25 6.26
N ILE A 462 -7.92 -35.08 6.72
CA ILE A 462 -7.02 -34.87 7.86
C ILE A 462 -7.85 -34.81 9.15
N ASP A 463 -7.32 -35.42 10.22
CA ASP A 463 -7.91 -35.28 11.55
C ASP A 463 -7.79 -33.81 12.01
N HIS A 464 -8.90 -33.25 12.43
CA HIS A 464 -8.98 -31.86 12.88
C HIS A 464 -8.05 -31.57 14.06
N ALA A 465 -7.77 -32.55 14.93
CA ALA A 465 -6.83 -32.44 16.04
C ALA A 465 -5.38 -32.18 15.61
N LEU A 466 -5.05 -32.39 14.33
CA LEU A 466 -3.75 -32.07 13.74
C LEU A 466 -3.64 -30.62 13.25
N ILE A 467 -4.71 -29.84 13.31
CA ILE A 467 -4.72 -28.42 12.96
C ILE A 467 -4.96 -27.60 14.22
N ASP A 468 -4.06 -26.65 14.47
CA ASP A 468 -4.13 -25.70 15.58
C ASP A 468 -4.24 -24.29 14.99
N PHE A 469 -5.38 -23.61 15.18
CA PHE A 469 -5.54 -22.25 14.69
C PHE A 469 -5.00 -21.24 15.70
N GLU A 470 -4.03 -20.42 15.27
CA GLU A 470 -3.43 -19.37 16.08
C GLU A 470 -4.14 -18.04 15.83
N LEU A 471 -4.60 -17.41 16.91
CA LEU A 471 -5.32 -16.14 16.91
C LEU A 471 -4.53 -15.13 17.73
N THR A 472 -4.27 -13.94 17.20
CA THR A 472 -3.62 -12.89 17.98
C THR A 472 -4.55 -12.39 19.10
N GLU A 473 -3.95 -11.98 20.22
CA GLU A 473 -4.66 -11.40 21.35
C GLU A 473 -5.61 -10.25 20.92
N SER A 474 -5.12 -9.36 20.06
CA SER A 474 -5.90 -8.22 19.57
C SER A 474 -7.11 -8.61 18.71
N ALA A 475 -7.09 -9.76 18.04
CA ALA A 475 -8.22 -10.25 17.27
C ALA A 475 -9.43 -10.58 18.16
N ALA A 476 -9.20 -10.93 19.41
CA ALA A 476 -10.23 -11.30 20.38
C ALA A 476 -11.01 -10.11 20.96
N TYR A 477 -10.58 -8.87 20.74
CA TYR A 477 -11.19 -7.68 21.39
C TYR A 477 -12.44 -7.14 20.69
N ASP A 478 -12.51 -7.21 19.38
CA ASP A 478 -13.66 -6.70 18.63
C ASP A 478 -14.78 -7.74 18.61
N ASN A 479 -15.90 -7.45 19.24
CA ASN A 479 -17.06 -8.34 19.29
C ASN A 479 -16.77 -9.68 20.01
N GLN A 480 -16.44 -9.59 21.30
CA GLN A 480 -16.02 -10.72 22.15
C GLN A 480 -16.97 -11.93 22.09
N ASP A 481 -18.29 -11.69 22.16
CA ASP A 481 -19.29 -12.77 22.15
C ASP A 481 -19.27 -13.55 20.83
N TYR A 482 -19.13 -12.85 19.70
CA TYR A 482 -19.01 -13.49 18.39
C TYR A 482 -17.73 -14.32 18.29
N MET A 483 -16.59 -13.77 18.72
CA MET A 483 -15.31 -14.48 18.72
C MET A 483 -15.36 -15.76 19.55
N ILE A 484 -15.90 -15.68 20.78
CA ILE A 484 -16.07 -16.85 21.64
C ILE A 484 -16.97 -17.90 20.97
N SER A 485 -18.01 -17.47 20.25
CA SER A 485 -18.89 -18.40 19.52
C SER A 485 -18.18 -19.11 18.39
N VAL A 486 -17.35 -18.40 17.61
CA VAL A 486 -16.52 -19.00 16.53
C VAL A 486 -15.48 -19.97 17.09
N ILE A 487 -14.76 -19.57 18.15
CA ILE A 487 -13.78 -20.44 18.82
C ILE A 487 -14.46 -21.71 19.32
N ARG A 488 -15.62 -21.59 19.97
CA ARG A 488 -16.38 -22.73 20.44
C ARG A 488 -16.79 -23.66 19.31
N ALA A 489 -17.29 -23.12 18.22
CA ALA A 489 -17.69 -23.91 17.05
C ALA A 489 -16.50 -24.65 16.40
N LEU A 490 -15.32 -24.02 16.30
CA LEU A 490 -14.09 -24.68 15.86
C LEU A 490 -13.67 -25.82 16.82
N LYS A 491 -13.76 -25.59 18.12
CA LYS A 491 -13.48 -26.62 19.14
C LYS A 491 -14.46 -27.79 19.03
N GLU A 492 -15.74 -27.56 18.83
CA GLU A 492 -16.77 -28.60 18.62
C GLU A 492 -16.48 -29.46 17.37
N LYS A 493 -15.82 -28.87 16.34
CA LYS A 493 -15.33 -29.63 15.18
C LYS A 493 -14.04 -30.44 15.49
N GLY A 494 -13.40 -30.24 16.63
CA GLY A 494 -12.19 -30.97 17.04
C GLY A 494 -10.88 -30.25 16.74
N PHE A 495 -10.90 -29.01 16.26
CA PHE A 495 -9.70 -28.21 16.06
C PHE A 495 -9.06 -27.80 17.38
N LYS A 496 -7.74 -27.58 17.36
CA LYS A 496 -7.01 -26.92 18.45
C LYS A 496 -6.99 -25.42 18.22
N ILE A 497 -6.96 -24.65 19.30
CA ILE A 497 -6.95 -23.17 19.26
C ILE A 497 -5.86 -22.66 20.20
N SER A 498 -5.00 -21.80 19.67
CA SER A 498 -3.94 -21.12 20.42
C SER A 498 -4.14 -19.60 20.36
N ILE A 499 -3.85 -18.91 21.47
CA ILE A 499 -3.75 -17.45 21.50
C ILE A 499 -2.28 -17.06 21.34
N ASP A 500 -2.01 -16.22 20.35
CA ASP A 500 -0.68 -15.74 19.99
C ASP A 500 -0.39 -14.34 20.54
N ASP A 501 0.90 -13.97 20.63
CA ASP A 501 1.41 -12.67 21.10
C ASP A 501 0.90 -12.27 22.51
N PHE A 502 0.64 -13.23 23.38
CA PHE A 502 0.06 -12.96 24.69
C PHE A 502 0.94 -12.05 25.55
N GLY A 503 0.32 -10.97 26.05
CA GLY A 503 0.94 -9.97 26.92
C GLY A 503 1.50 -8.75 26.20
N THR A 504 1.35 -8.63 24.89
CA THR A 504 1.73 -7.44 24.12
C THR A 504 0.61 -6.39 24.02
N GLY A 505 -0.64 -6.79 24.33
CA GLY A 505 -1.84 -5.98 24.24
C GLY A 505 -2.52 -5.72 25.59
N TYR A 506 -3.77 -5.29 25.53
CA TYR A 506 -4.63 -5.06 26.72
C TYR A 506 -5.42 -6.33 27.05
N SER A 507 -4.76 -7.38 27.54
CA SER A 507 -5.44 -8.62 27.91
C SER A 507 -6.45 -8.40 29.01
N SER A 508 -7.74 -8.59 28.70
CA SER A 508 -8.74 -8.75 29.73
C SER A 508 -8.69 -10.17 30.27
N LEU A 509 -8.19 -10.34 31.50
CA LEU A 509 -8.16 -11.65 32.18
C LEU A 509 -9.55 -12.32 32.20
N SER A 510 -10.63 -11.53 32.21
CA SER A 510 -12.00 -12.05 32.11
C SER A 510 -12.28 -12.72 30.76
N LEU A 511 -11.68 -12.23 29.68
CA LEU A 511 -11.83 -12.85 28.35
C LEU A 511 -11.15 -14.21 28.29
N LEU A 512 -9.95 -14.34 28.85
CA LEU A 512 -9.25 -15.64 28.90
C LEU A 512 -10.06 -16.73 29.61
N THR A 513 -10.76 -16.38 30.68
CA THR A 513 -11.58 -17.37 31.42
C THR A 513 -12.84 -17.80 30.66
N ALA A 514 -13.27 -17.03 29.66
CA ALA A 514 -14.46 -17.30 28.86
C ALA A 514 -14.16 -18.06 27.55
N MET A 515 -12.90 -18.01 27.06
CA MET A 515 -12.52 -18.63 25.80
C MET A 515 -12.15 -20.10 25.96
N PRO A 516 -12.73 -21.02 25.16
CA PRO A 516 -12.38 -22.44 25.19
C PRO A 516 -11.15 -22.73 24.31
N ILE A 517 -9.99 -22.23 24.73
CA ILE A 517 -8.70 -22.39 24.04
C ILE A 517 -7.86 -23.53 24.62
N ASP A 518 -6.85 -23.99 23.89
CA ASP A 518 -5.94 -25.06 24.30
C ASP A 518 -4.58 -24.53 24.78
N THR A 519 -4.03 -23.54 24.06
CA THR A 519 -2.66 -23.08 24.26
C THR A 519 -2.59 -21.55 24.34
N ILE A 520 -1.74 -21.04 25.21
CA ILE A 520 -1.33 -19.63 25.26
C ILE A 520 0.15 -19.56 24.88
N LYS A 521 0.45 -18.78 23.83
CA LYS A 521 1.80 -18.50 23.37
C LYS A 521 2.27 -17.17 23.99
N ILE A 522 3.28 -17.28 24.85
CA ILE A 522 3.90 -16.12 25.49
C ILE A 522 4.86 -15.49 24.50
N ASP A 523 4.66 -14.20 24.22
CA ASP A 523 5.44 -13.46 23.24
C ASP A 523 6.94 -13.42 23.56
N LYS A 524 7.74 -13.43 22.50
CA LYS A 524 9.21 -13.36 22.54
C LYS A 524 9.73 -12.21 23.41
N SER A 525 9.07 -11.08 23.50
CA SER A 525 9.52 -9.92 24.26
C SER A 525 9.72 -10.20 25.76
N PHE A 526 8.97 -11.15 26.31
CA PHE A 526 9.16 -11.61 27.70
C PHE A 526 10.38 -12.53 27.85
N VAL A 527 10.66 -13.35 26.85
CA VAL A 527 11.78 -14.29 26.84
C VAL A 527 13.11 -13.57 26.56
N ASP A 528 13.11 -12.57 25.66
CA ASP A 528 14.30 -11.78 25.32
C ASP A 528 14.89 -10.98 26.49
N ARG A 529 14.09 -10.67 27.50
CA ARG A 529 14.50 -9.90 28.68
C ARG A 529 15.14 -10.74 29.76
N ILE A 530 15.11 -12.05 29.64
CA ILE A 530 15.74 -12.98 30.59
C ILE A 530 17.25 -12.73 30.62
N GLY A 531 17.79 -12.40 31.79
CA GLY A 531 19.24 -12.38 32.05
C GLY A 531 20.00 -11.14 31.59
N LYS A 532 19.37 -10.09 31.05
CA LYS A 532 20.06 -8.95 30.38
C LYS A 532 20.23 -7.68 31.24
N SER A 533 19.67 -7.56 32.45
CA SER A 533 19.76 -6.34 33.27
C SER A 533 19.39 -6.52 34.75
N GLU A 534 19.64 -5.49 35.57
CA GLU A 534 19.17 -5.45 36.97
C GLU A 534 17.63 -5.43 37.07
N SER A 535 16.93 -4.96 36.05
CA SER A 535 15.46 -5.10 35.92
C SER A 535 15.02 -6.54 35.60
N ALA A 536 15.92 -7.40 35.13
CA ALA A 536 15.65 -8.79 34.76
C ALA A 536 14.96 -9.61 35.88
N ARG A 537 15.23 -9.30 37.15
CA ARG A 537 14.53 -9.95 38.27
C ARG A 537 13.04 -9.68 38.30
N LYS A 538 12.60 -8.45 37.99
CA LYS A 538 11.19 -8.11 37.95
C LYS A 538 10.51 -8.74 36.74
N GLU A 539 11.18 -8.71 35.61
CA GLU A 539 10.69 -9.28 34.35
C GLU A 539 10.58 -10.79 34.43
N CYS A 540 11.57 -11.49 34.99
CA CYS A 540 11.50 -12.92 35.30
C CYS A 540 10.38 -13.26 36.30
N ALA A 541 10.14 -12.42 37.29
CA ALA A 541 9.02 -12.62 38.21
C ALA A 541 7.68 -12.49 37.48
N VAL A 542 7.51 -11.51 36.60
CA VAL A 542 6.30 -11.36 35.76
C VAL A 542 6.11 -12.59 34.90
N LEU A 543 7.12 -13.01 34.15
CA LEU A 543 7.07 -14.21 33.30
C LEU A 543 6.68 -15.47 34.09
N LYS A 544 7.31 -15.67 35.24
CA LYS A 544 6.98 -16.80 36.13
C LYS A 544 5.51 -16.80 36.54
N HIS A 545 4.97 -15.62 36.91
CA HIS A 545 3.56 -15.53 37.31
C HIS A 545 2.61 -15.69 36.14
N ILE A 546 2.99 -15.23 34.93
CA ILE A 546 2.21 -15.48 33.71
C ILE A 546 2.14 -17.00 33.44
N ILE A 547 3.27 -17.70 33.46
CA ILE A 547 3.32 -19.15 33.25
C ILE A 547 2.46 -19.86 34.30
N ALA A 548 2.57 -19.49 35.58
CA ALA A 548 1.76 -20.08 36.65
C ALA A 548 0.26 -19.85 36.42
N MET A 549 -0.14 -18.64 36.06
CA MET A 549 -1.53 -18.30 35.76
C MET A 549 -2.08 -19.13 34.58
N VAL A 550 -1.33 -19.24 33.49
CA VAL A 550 -1.72 -20.03 32.30
C VAL A 550 -1.99 -21.49 32.71
N LYS A 551 -1.14 -22.07 33.57
CA LYS A 551 -1.30 -23.42 34.08
C LYS A 551 -2.48 -23.57 35.05
N ASP A 552 -2.68 -22.62 35.94
CA ASP A 552 -3.81 -22.62 36.87
C ASP A 552 -5.17 -22.53 36.14
N LEU A 553 -5.18 -21.94 34.95
CA LEU A 553 -6.33 -21.91 34.05
C LEU A 553 -6.46 -23.20 33.20
N ASN A 554 -5.57 -24.19 33.38
CA ASN A 554 -5.52 -25.44 32.62
C ASN A 554 -5.25 -25.26 31.11
N PHE A 555 -4.52 -24.21 30.70
CA PHE A 555 -4.04 -24.05 29.34
C PHE A 555 -2.60 -24.57 29.21
N THR A 556 -2.26 -25.07 28.04
CA THR A 556 -0.88 -25.39 27.67
C THR A 556 -0.09 -24.09 27.52
N CYS A 557 1.08 -24.03 28.16
CA CYS A 557 1.97 -22.87 28.05
C CYS A 557 3.04 -23.10 26.99
N LEU A 558 3.09 -22.26 25.98
CA LEU A 558 4.16 -22.22 24.99
C LEU A 558 4.89 -20.87 25.10
N ALA A 559 6.22 -20.91 25.17
CA ALA A 559 7.05 -19.70 25.15
C ALA A 559 7.78 -19.57 23.81
N GLU A 560 7.73 -18.37 23.24
CA GLU A 560 8.34 -18.08 21.96
C GLU A 560 9.70 -17.39 22.09
N GLY A 561 10.53 -17.54 21.03
CA GLY A 561 11.76 -16.79 20.86
C GLY A 561 12.91 -17.21 21.74
N ALA A 562 12.90 -18.41 22.33
CA ALA A 562 14.07 -18.89 23.08
C ALA A 562 15.27 -19.12 22.13
N GLU A 563 16.39 -18.46 22.43
CA GLU A 563 17.60 -18.47 21.62
C GLU A 563 18.80 -19.09 22.36
N SER A 564 18.72 -19.25 23.68
CA SER A 564 19.79 -19.81 24.49
C SER A 564 19.33 -20.92 25.41
N ARG A 565 20.29 -21.74 25.83
CA ARG A 565 20.04 -22.83 26.79
C ARG A 565 19.58 -22.27 28.14
N GLU A 566 20.15 -21.19 28.59
CA GLU A 566 19.79 -20.54 29.84
C GLU A 566 18.32 -20.11 29.86
N GLN A 567 17.81 -19.58 28.72
CA GLN A 567 16.39 -19.25 28.59
C GLN A 567 15.51 -20.49 28.69
N VAL A 568 15.86 -21.56 27.98
CA VAL A 568 15.10 -22.83 28.04
C VAL A 568 15.11 -23.46 29.43
N ASP A 569 16.25 -23.44 30.11
CA ASP A 569 16.37 -24.01 31.47
C ASP A 569 15.51 -23.20 32.47
N LEU A 570 15.48 -21.87 32.34
CA LEU A 570 14.65 -21.03 33.20
C LEU A 570 13.15 -21.19 32.90
N LEU A 571 12.77 -21.28 31.64
CA LEU A 571 11.39 -21.59 31.25
C LEU A 571 10.92 -22.93 31.80
N ARG A 572 11.79 -23.94 31.78
CA ARG A 572 11.56 -25.27 32.42
C ARG A 572 11.37 -25.15 33.93
N GLU A 573 12.22 -24.35 34.60
CA GLU A 573 12.10 -24.11 36.04
C GLU A 573 10.77 -23.40 36.38
N PHE A 574 10.32 -22.46 35.56
CA PHE A 574 9.02 -21.78 35.74
C PHE A 574 7.83 -22.68 35.40
N GLY A 575 8.08 -23.86 34.81
CA GLY A 575 7.06 -24.85 34.50
C GLY A 575 6.39 -24.65 33.13
N CYS A 576 7.03 -23.93 32.21
CA CYS A 576 6.62 -23.88 30.81
C CYS A 576 6.73 -25.31 30.21
N GLU A 577 5.80 -25.65 29.32
CA GLU A 577 5.71 -27.00 28.76
C GLU A 577 6.33 -27.09 27.39
N ILE A 578 6.05 -26.08 26.53
CA ILE A 578 6.47 -26.09 25.14
C ILE A 578 7.29 -24.83 24.87
N VAL A 579 8.32 -24.98 24.06
CA VAL A 579 9.16 -23.85 23.61
C VAL A 579 9.30 -23.90 22.11
N GLN A 580 9.23 -22.72 21.51
CA GLN A 580 9.52 -22.45 20.11
C GLN A 580 10.60 -21.36 20.03
N GLY A 581 11.71 -21.63 19.32
CA GLY A 581 12.77 -20.63 19.22
C GLY A 581 14.00 -21.14 18.47
N TYR A 582 14.92 -20.21 18.18
CA TYR A 582 16.13 -20.51 17.41
C TYR A 582 17.13 -21.40 18.15
N TYR A 583 16.96 -21.57 19.46
CA TYR A 583 17.71 -22.56 20.21
C TYR A 583 17.51 -23.98 19.65
N TYR A 584 16.28 -24.33 19.26
CA TYR A 584 15.99 -25.65 18.67
C TYR A 584 16.10 -25.60 17.15
N SER A 585 15.41 -24.65 16.50
CA SER A 585 15.45 -24.49 15.07
C SER A 585 14.89 -23.15 14.61
N LYS A 586 15.47 -22.61 13.53
CA LYS A 586 14.80 -21.61 12.70
C LYS A 586 13.67 -22.26 11.91
N PRO A 587 12.74 -21.46 11.36
CA PRO A 587 11.78 -21.98 10.37
C PRO A 587 12.51 -22.65 9.21
N LEU A 588 12.12 -23.88 8.88
CA LEU A 588 12.74 -24.71 7.84
C LEU A 588 11.79 -24.88 6.64
N PRO A 589 12.30 -24.96 5.40
CA PRO A 589 11.54 -25.50 4.30
C PRO A 589 10.96 -26.88 4.65
N VAL A 590 9.78 -27.21 4.13
CA VAL A 590 9.11 -28.48 4.48
C VAL A 590 9.99 -29.70 4.26
N GLN A 591 10.78 -29.72 3.17
CA GLN A 591 11.67 -30.84 2.86
C GLN A 591 12.78 -31.04 3.94
N GLU A 592 13.32 -29.94 4.44
CA GLU A 592 14.33 -29.99 5.50
C GLU A 592 13.71 -30.40 6.82
N TYR A 593 12.47 -29.95 7.10
CA TYR A 593 11.70 -30.36 8.27
C TYR A 593 11.39 -31.87 8.22
N GLU A 594 10.93 -32.39 7.07
CA GLU A 594 10.68 -33.82 6.84
C GLU A 594 11.94 -34.66 7.17
N GLN A 595 13.09 -34.28 6.61
CA GLN A 595 14.36 -34.98 6.80
C GLN A 595 14.82 -34.97 8.25
N LYS A 596 14.67 -33.84 8.93
CA LYS A 596 15.23 -33.65 10.27
C LYS A 596 14.36 -34.23 11.39
N TYR A 597 13.03 -34.26 11.20
CA TYR A 597 12.10 -34.56 12.29
C TYR A 597 11.15 -35.72 12.04
N LEU A 598 10.91 -36.11 10.79
CA LEU A 598 9.94 -37.13 10.45
C LEU A 598 10.60 -38.42 9.88
N LEU A 599 11.77 -38.28 9.23
CA LEU A 599 12.46 -39.39 8.57
C LEU A 599 13.68 -39.91 9.34
N LEU A 600 14.06 -39.30 10.46
CA LEU A 600 15.10 -39.85 11.34
C LEU A 600 14.48 -40.89 12.26
N GLU A 601 14.79 -42.17 12.00
CA GLU A 601 14.70 -43.27 13.00
C GLU A 601 15.75 -43.11 14.09
#